data_247cdb0ec1b22084d1624ba0e3109660
#
_entry.id   247cdb0ec1b22084d1624ba0e3109660
#
_cell.length_a   1.000
_cell.length_b   1.000
_cell.length_c   1.000
_cell.angle_alpha   90.00
_cell.angle_beta   90.00
_cell.angle_gamma   90.00
#
_symmetry.space_group_name_H-M   'P 1'
#
loop_
_entity.id
_entity.type
_entity.pdbx_description
1 polymer ?
#
loop_
_entity_poly.entity_id
_entity_poly.type
_entity_poly.pdbx_seq_one_letter_code
_entity_poly.pdbx_strand_id
1 'polypeptide(L)'
;MNTTRRVFLGVTAWTAGISALHGWLNVNWTALRNSLRSRDRLQMLQVAGLPVTCNLTLPIACEARNLNANLTRANFEYRRYNGWPEIKESLISGQVDAAYMLAPLVMDLVTKGIPVKIVSIGHRSGAVIMVHKDSPYRNFQDLTGKRIAVPSRFAVDFLFLRKMLAKEGMTDKDVRIAEMAPPDMPAALYAKAVDAYCTGEPYGAAAQRAGYAVPLRMTRDEWPNYLCCVLTVRQELIDQNPGLVQDLVNYVQGAGHWLDAERDHRTRAAEIAAEMKYFNQDRAIIQYVMDNPADRVTYGDLRMVKEEFDDLMQLSLQAGTLKRPVAFERYIDDTFVKAAEPARITL
;
A
#
# COMPACT_ATOMS: atom_id res chain seq x y z
N MET A 1 23.28 -21.64 -72.59
CA MET A 1 22.22 -20.96 -71.76
C MET A 1 22.77 -20.87 -70.37
N ASN A 2 23.07 -19.68 -69.93
CA ASN A 2 23.92 -19.39 -68.74
C ASN A 2 23.29 -19.82 -67.42
N THR A 3 24.03 -20.60 -66.66
CA THR A 3 23.73 -21.07 -65.30
C THR A 3 23.35 -19.92 -64.35
N THR A 4 23.89 -18.73 -64.58
CA THR A 4 23.62 -17.48 -63.79
C THR A 4 22.16 -17.02 -63.89
N ARG A 5 21.47 -17.27 -65.00
CA ARG A 5 20.06 -16.89 -65.17
C ARG A 5 19.10 -17.77 -64.44
N ARG A 6 19.44 -19.07 -64.20
CA ARG A 6 18.64 -19.99 -63.44
C ARG A 6 18.70 -19.75 -61.95
N VAL A 7 19.85 -19.32 -61.42
CA VAL A 7 19.99 -18.98 -59.98
C VAL A 7 19.23 -17.71 -59.66
N PHE A 8 19.26 -16.70 -60.58
CA PHE A 8 18.56 -15.42 -60.33
C PHE A 8 17.03 -15.57 -60.34
N LEU A 9 16.47 -16.46 -61.16
CA LEU A 9 15.04 -16.74 -61.20
C LEU A 9 14.58 -17.61 -59.99
N GLY A 10 15.47 -18.46 -59.47
CA GLY A 10 15.18 -19.24 -58.25
C GLY A 10 15.13 -18.36 -56.99
N VAL A 11 16.05 -17.40 -56.84
CA VAL A 11 16.09 -16.54 -55.67
C VAL A 11 14.94 -15.54 -55.71
N THR A 12 14.54 -15.00 -56.87
CA THR A 12 13.39 -14.08 -56.95
C THR A 12 12.05 -14.82 -56.72
N ALA A 13 11.93 -16.05 -57.12
CA ALA A 13 10.71 -16.85 -56.82
C ALA A 13 10.58 -17.20 -55.36
N TRP A 14 11.71 -17.43 -54.66
CA TRP A 14 11.71 -17.68 -53.19
C TRP A 14 11.38 -16.44 -52.39
N THR A 15 11.95 -15.28 -52.74
CA THR A 15 11.65 -14.02 -52.04
C THR A 15 10.21 -13.57 -52.29
N ALA A 16 9.67 -13.75 -53.50
CA ALA A 16 8.26 -13.45 -53.78
C ALA A 16 7.29 -14.38 -53.03
N GLY A 17 7.65 -15.68 -52.91
CA GLY A 17 6.86 -16.67 -52.13
C GLY A 17 6.80 -16.33 -50.64
N ILE A 18 7.91 -15.91 -50.04
CA ILE A 18 7.97 -15.52 -48.64
C ILE A 18 7.18 -14.21 -48.40
N SER A 19 7.28 -13.24 -49.29
CA SER A 19 6.51 -11.99 -49.19
C SER A 19 4.99 -12.21 -49.39
N ALA A 20 4.59 -13.12 -50.26
CA ALA A 20 3.18 -13.49 -50.45
C ALA A 20 2.60 -14.23 -49.25
N LEU A 21 3.38 -15.14 -48.60
CA LEU A 21 2.98 -15.78 -47.34
C LEU A 21 2.87 -14.77 -46.18
N HIS A 22 3.73 -13.75 -46.13
CA HIS A 22 3.63 -12.71 -45.11
C HIS A 22 2.39 -11.83 -45.27
N GLY A 23 1.98 -11.55 -46.53
CA GLY A 23 0.78 -10.77 -46.83
C GLY A 23 -0.54 -11.54 -46.61
N TRP A 24 -0.50 -12.85 -46.73
CA TRP A 24 -1.72 -13.70 -46.68
C TRP A 24 -2.10 -14.10 -45.25
N LEU A 25 -1.13 -14.18 -44.34
CA LEU A 25 -1.41 -14.59 -42.97
C LEU A 25 -1.82 -13.44 -42.06
N ASN A 26 -1.62 -12.17 -42.46
CA ASN A 26 -1.90 -10.96 -41.70
C ASN A 26 -1.61 -11.14 -40.19
N VAL A 27 -0.60 -11.98 -39.89
CA VAL A 27 -0.22 -12.32 -38.53
C VAL A 27 0.70 -11.23 -38.04
N ASN A 28 0.22 -10.46 -37.12
CA ASN A 28 1.08 -9.54 -36.37
C ASN A 28 2.00 -10.38 -35.47
N TRP A 29 3.16 -10.77 -36.03
CA TRP A 29 4.18 -11.57 -35.35
C TRP A 29 4.66 -10.95 -34.06
N THR A 30 4.62 -9.62 -33.96
CA THR A 30 4.95 -8.90 -32.73
C THR A 30 3.86 -9.13 -31.67
N ALA A 31 2.60 -9.05 -32.06
CA ALA A 31 1.48 -9.34 -31.17
C ALA A 31 1.45 -10.82 -30.79
N LEU A 32 1.69 -11.73 -31.73
CA LEU A 32 1.78 -13.17 -31.45
C LEU A 32 2.97 -13.52 -30.54
N ARG A 33 4.14 -12.92 -30.80
CA ARG A 33 5.33 -13.09 -29.95
C ARG A 33 5.11 -12.51 -28.56
N ASN A 34 4.40 -11.40 -28.44
CA ASN A 34 4.03 -10.81 -27.16
C ASN A 34 2.97 -11.67 -26.44
N SER A 35 1.99 -12.22 -27.18
CA SER A 35 0.98 -13.12 -26.60
C SER A 35 1.57 -14.47 -26.17
N LEU A 36 2.54 -15.01 -26.91
CA LEU A 36 3.27 -16.22 -26.52
C LEU A 36 4.22 -15.96 -25.34
N ARG A 37 4.90 -14.81 -25.30
CA ARG A 37 5.70 -14.38 -24.16
C ARG A 37 4.85 -14.10 -22.92
N SER A 38 3.62 -13.65 -23.08
CA SER A 38 2.70 -13.44 -21.96
C SER A 38 2.10 -14.74 -21.43
N ARG A 39 2.01 -15.81 -22.25
CA ARG A 39 1.51 -17.12 -21.81
C ARG A 39 2.53 -17.94 -21.02
N ASP A 40 3.82 -17.79 -21.29
CA ASP A 40 4.88 -18.57 -20.63
C ASP A 40 5.56 -17.88 -19.42
N ARG A 41 5.28 -16.61 -19.17
CA ARG A 41 5.64 -15.99 -17.90
C ARG A 41 4.47 -16.18 -16.96
N LEU A 42 4.68 -16.90 -15.87
CA LEU A 42 3.86 -16.73 -14.65
C LEU A 42 3.66 -15.21 -14.48
N GLN A 43 2.44 -14.76 -14.65
CA GLN A 43 2.14 -13.34 -14.59
C GLN A 43 2.46 -12.88 -13.18
N MET A 44 3.44 -11.99 -13.01
CA MET A 44 3.82 -11.44 -11.72
C MET A 44 2.94 -10.23 -11.48
N LEU A 45 2.12 -10.28 -10.44
CA LEU A 45 1.36 -9.13 -9.98
C LEU A 45 2.27 -8.28 -9.08
N GLN A 46 2.59 -7.07 -9.54
CA GLN A 46 3.44 -6.14 -8.78
C GLN A 46 2.58 -5.40 -7.76
N VAL A 47 2.86 -5.60 -6.47
CA VAL A 47 2.10 -4.98 -5.37
C VAL A 47 3.00 -4.12 -4.50
N ALA A 48 2.67 -2.83 -4.37
CA ALA A 48 3.50 -1.86 -3.66
C ALA A 48 3.03 -1.63 -2.23
N GLY A 49 3.99 -1.43 -1.33
CA GLY A 49 3.75 -1.05 0.05
C GLY A 49 4.96 -0.38 0.71
N LEU A 50 4.73 0.20 1.87
CA LEU A 50 5.77 0.76 2.72
C LEU A 50 6.18 -0.27 3.80
N PRO A 51 7.41 -0.14 4.36
CA PRO A 51 7.85 -0.95 5.48
C PRO A 51 7.23 -0.46 6.81
N VAL A 52 5.91 -0.46 6.85
CA VAL A 52 5.08 -0.11 8.03
C VAL A 52 4.22 -1.30 8.41
N THR A 53 4.00 -1.54 9.69
CA THR A 53 3.15 -2.65 10.15
C THR A 53 1.71 -2.50 9.66
N CYS A 54 1.30 -1.29 9.33
CA CYS A 54 0.06 -0.99 8.63
C CYS A 54 -0.08 -1.69 7.26
N ASN A 55 1.02 -2.10 6.64
CA ASN A 55 1.02 -2.83 5.37
C ASN A 55 1.32 -4.34 5.52
N LEU A 56 1.32 -4.88 6.73
CA LEU A 56 1.81 -6.23 7.02
C LEU A 56 1.02 -7.34 6.32
N THR A 57 -0.28 -7.16 6.12
CA THR A 57 -1.11 -8.14 5.40
C THR A 57 -0.60 -8.39 3.98
N LEU A 58 0.06 -7.43 3.34
CA LEU A 58 0.54 -7.57 1.96
C LEU A 58 1.77 -8.49 1.85
N PRO A 59 2.86 -8.34 2.64
CA PRO A 59 3.94 -9.33 2.69
C PRO A 59 3.46 -10.75 2.99
N ILE A 60 2.53 -10.89 3.94
CA ILE A 60 1.98 -12.21 4.31
C ILE A 60 1.18 -12.81 3.15
N ALA A 61 0.35 -12.02 2.48
CA ALA A 61 -0.38 -12.45 1.29
C ALA A 61 0.56 -12.88 0.16
N CYS A 62 1.63 -12.11 -0.09
CA CYS A 62 2.64 -12.44 -1.10
C CYS A 62 3.39 -13.73 -0.76
N GLU A 63 3.85 -13.89 0.48
CA GLU A 63 4.58 -15.09 0.90
C GLU A 63 3.69 -16.33 0.77
N ALA A 64 2.48 -16.29 1.34
CA ALA A 64 1.55 -17.41 1.28
C ALA A 64 1.15 -17.77 -0.16
N ARG A 65 0.94 -16.75 -1.01
CA ARG A 65 0.64 -16.97 -2.42
C ARG A 65 1.77 -17.68 -3.14
N ASN A 66 3.00 -17.23 -2.92
CA ASN A 66 4.18 -17.73 -3.64
C ASN A 66 4.61 -19.13 -3.19
N LEU A 67 4.31 -19.51 -1.94
CA LEU A 67 4.53 -20.87 -1.44
C LEU A 67 3.50 -21.88 -1.96
N ASN A 68 2.37 -21.44 -2.47
CA ASN A 68 1.33 -22.31 -3.00
C ASN A 68 1.62 -22.66 -4.47
N ALA A 69 2.56 -23.59 -4.69
CA ALA A 69 3.11 -23.94 -6.00
C ALA A 69 2.09 -24.52 -7.02
N ASN A 70 0.88 -24.90 -6.58
CA ASN A 70 -0.14 -25.52 -7.43
C ASN A 70 -1.03 -24.52 -8.18
N LEU A 71 -0.68 -23.25 -8.16
CA LEU A 71 -1.53 -22.20 -8.70
C LEU A 71 -1.15 -21.87 -10.14
N THR A 72 -2.14 -21.97 -11.03
CA THR A 72 -2.05 -21.63 -12.45
C THR A 72 -2.10 -20.15 -12.74
N ARG A 73 -2.28 -19.30 -11.70
CA ARG A 73 -2.40 -17.84 -11.79
C ARG A 73 -1.12 -17.15 -11.32
N ALA A 74 -1.07 -15.83 -11.45
CA ALA A 74 0.10 -15.02 -11.14
C ALA A 74 0.62 -15.19 -9.70
N ASN A 75 1.93 -15.12 -9.52
CA ASN A 75 2.57 -14.88 -8.24
C ASN A 75 2.45 -13.40 -7.87
N PHE A 76 2.58 -13.08 -6.57
CA PHE A 76 2.57 -11.71 -6.08
C PHE A 76 4.00 -11.29 -5.74
N GLU A 77 4.45 -10.18 -6.31
CA GLU A 77 5.76 -9.60 -6.03
C GLU A 77 5.61 -8.31 -5.24
N TYR A 78 6.09 -8.31 -4.01
CA TYR A 78 6.09 -7.13 -3.16
C TYR A 78 7.15 -6.14 -3.61
N ARG A 79 6.74 -4.88 -3.82
CA ARG A 79 7.62 -3.76 -4.13
C ARG A 79 7.64 -2.78 -2.97
N ARG A 80 8.79 -2.70 -2.31
CA ARG A 80 8.99 -1.79 -1.18
C ARG A 80 9.33 -0.39 -1.65
N TYR A 81 8.64 0.57 -1.06
CA TYR A 81 8.89 2.00 -1.24
C TYR A 81 9.11 2.66 0.13
N ASN A 82 9.60 3.91 0.17
CA ASN A 82 9.83 4.65 1.40
C ASN A 82 8.76 5.73 1.66
N GLY A 83 7.98 6.11 0.63
CA GLY A 83 6.95 7.13 0.75
C GLY A 83 5.79 6.94 -0.21
N TRP A 84 4.62 7.46 0.16
CA TRP A 84 3.42 7.41 -0.69
C TRP A 84 3.53 8.20 -2.01
N PRO A 85 4.29 9.31 -2.13
CA PRO A 85 4.49 9.96 -3.42
C PRO A 85 5.08 9.02 -4.48
N GLU A 86 6.07 8.19 -4.12
CA GLU A 86 6.70 7.23 -5.01
C GLU A 86 5.72 6.10 -5.41
N ILE A 87 4.97 5.56 -4.44
CA ILE A 87 3.93 4.55 -4.70
C ILE A 87 2.87 5.10 -5.66
N LYS A 88 2.40 6.32 -5.40
CA LYS A 88 1.41 7.00 -6.24
C LYS A 88 1.87 7.07 -7.69
N GLU A 89 3.08 7.58 -7.95
CA GLU A 89 3.61 7.69 -9.30
C GLU A 89 3.81 6.31 -9.95
N SER A 90 4.27 5.32 -9.20
CA SER A 90 4.45 3.94 -9.69
C SER A 90 3.12 3.26 -10.04
N LEU A 91 2.06 3.52 -9.27
CA LEU A 91 0.72 3.01 -9.57
C LEU A 91 0.12 3.70 -10.80
N ILE A 92 0.24 5.02 -10.91
CA ILE A 92 -0.27 5.81 -12.05
C ILE A 92 0.45 5.43 -13.34
N SER A 93 1.78 5.25 -13.30
CA SER A 93 2.58 4.89 -14.48
C SER A 93 2.46 3.42 -14.89
N GLY A 94 1.84 2.57 -14.05
CA GLY A 94 1.74 1.14 -14.31
C GLY A 94 3.00 0.34 -14.03
N GLN A 95 3.94 0.89 -13.28
CA GLN A 95 5.09 0.15 -12.76
C GLN A 95 4.68 -0.89 -11.71
N VAL A 96 3.59 -0.60 -10.99
CA VAL A 96 2.93 -1.55 -10.10
C VAL A 96 1.45 -1.65 -10.47
N ASP A 97 0.86 -2.81 -10.22
CA ASP A 97 -0.52 -3.12 -10.58
C ASP A 97 -1.49 -2.78 -9.45
N ALA A 98 -1.03 -2.93 -8.22
CA ALA A 98 -1.76 -2.66 -7.00
C ALA A 98 -0.83 -2.06 -5.93
N ALA A 99 -1.40 -1.35 -4.96
CA ALA A 99 -0.63 -0.75 -3.87
C ALA A 99 -1.47 -0.52 -2.62
N TYR A 100 -0.83 -0.56 -1.46
CA TYR A 100 -1.42 0.09 -0.30
C TYR A 100 -1.24 1.60 -0.40
N MET A 101 -2.37 2.29 -0.34
CA MET A 101 -2.48 3.74 -0.46
C MET A 101 -3.20 4.34 0.74
N LEU A 102 -3.16 5.64 0.85
CA LEU A 102 -3.93 6.43 1.81
C LEU A 102 -5.31 6.70 1.23
N ALA A 103 -6.39 6.37 1.93
CA ALA A 103 -7.75 6.56 1.41
C ALA A 103 -8.04 8.00 0.94
N PRO A 104 -7.66 9.07 1.68
CA PRO A 104 -7.84 10.45 1.18
C PRO A 104 -7.04 10.76 -0.09
N LEU A 105 -5.86 10.16 -0.26
CA LEU A 105 -5.06 10.32 -1.48
C LEU A 105 -5.74 9.67 -2.69
N VAL A 106 -6.35 8.48 -2.51
CA VAL A 106 -7.10 7.81 -3.59
C VAL A 106 -8.33 8.65 -3.96
N MET A 107 -9.04 9.21 -2.99
CA MET A 107 -10.17 10.13 -3.25
C MET A 107 -9.73 11.32 -4.12
N ASP A 108 -8.58 11.94 -3.77
CA ASP A 108 -8.02 13.06 -4.55
C ASP A 108 -7.63 12.64 -5.97
N LEU A 109 -6.98 11.48 -6.14
CA LEU A 109 -6.62 10.94 -7.45
C LEU A 109 -7.86 10.75 -8.34
N VAL A 110 -8.92 10.17 -7.80
CA VAL A 110 -10.16 9.93 -8.54
C VAL A 110 -10.87 11.25 -8.90
N THR A 111 -10.80 12.30 -8.04
CA THR A 111 -11.31 13.63 -8.42
C THR A 111 -10.55 14.25 -9.59
N LYS A 112 -9.29 13.88 -9.79
CA LYS A 112 -8.42 14.28 -10.90
C LYS A 112 -8.55 13.39 -12.14
N GLY A 113 -9.45 12.39 -12.10
CA GLY A 113 -9.72 11.50 -13.22
C GLY A 113 -8.73 10.33 -13.35
N ILE A 114 -7.90 10.07 -12.34
CA ILE A 114 -7.00 8.91 -12.33
C ILE A 114 -7.82 7.63 -12.10
N PRO A 115 -7.71 6.63 -13.01
CA PRO A 115 -8.56 5.44 -13.01
C PRO A 115 -8.03 4.37 -12.02
N VAL A 116 -8.30 4.55 -10.74
CA VAL A 116 -7.95 3.62 -9.66
C VAL A 116 -9.16 3.34 -8.77
N LYS A 117 -9.18 2.19 -8.13
CA LYS A 117 -10.23 1.75 -7.21
C LYS A 117 -9.62 1.15 -5.94
N ILE A 118 -10.24 1.45 -4.81
CA ILE A 118 -10.02 0.71 -3.56
C ILE A 118 -10.86 -0.55 -3.61
N VAL A 119 -10.22 -1.70 -3.38
CA VAL A 119 -10.87 -3.02 -3.44
C VAL A 119 -10.83 -3.77 -2.10
N SER A 120 -10.07 -3.29 -1.12
CA SER A 120 -10.02 -3.81 0.25
C SER A 120 -9.38 -2.77 1.18
N ILE A 121 -9.51 -2.94 2.49
CA ILE A 121 -8.62 -2.28 3.45
C ILE A 121 -7.50 -3.23 3.86
N GLY A 122 -6.41 -2.69 4.41
CA GLY A 122 -5.22 -3.47 4.78
C GLY A 122 -5.09 -3.76 6.25
N HIS A 123 -5.63 -2.90 7.08
CA HIS A 123 -5.54 -2.97 8.54
C HIS A 123 -6.41 -1.89 9.19
N ARG A 124 -6.49 -1.94 10.52
CA ARG A 124 -7.10 -0.90 11.35
C ARG A 124 -6.12 -0.41 12.41
N SER A 125 -6.26 0.84 12.84
CA SER A 125 -5.39 1.48 13.84
C SER A 125 -3.91 1.56 13.41
N GLY A 126 -2.99 1.76 14.34
CA GLY A 126 -1.54 1.65 14.11
C GLY A 126 -0.77 2.95 13.96
N ALA A 127 -1.38 4.12 14.11
CA ALA A 127 -0.63 5.37 14.17
C ALA A 127 -0.38 5.83 15.60
N VAL A 128 0.71 6.57 15.77
CA VAL A 128 1.17 7.10 17.06
C VAL A 128 1.72 8.51 16.89
N ILE A 129 1.48 9.36 17.89
CA ILE A 129 2.12 10.66 18.00
C ILE A 129 3.24 10.55 19.02
N MET A 130 4.47 10.78 18.58
CA MET A 130 5.68 10.62 19.38
C MET A 130 6.32 11.98 19.70
N VAL A 131 6.84 12.09 20.94
CA VAL A 131 7.65 13.22 21.40
C VAL A 131 8.96 12.71 22.03
N HIS A 132 9.99 13.56 22.07
CA HIS A 132 11.23 13.21 22.76
C HIS A 132 10.96 13.06 24.26
N LYS A 133 11.49 12.02 24.94
CA LYS A 133 11.21 11.75 26.36
C LYS A 133 11.59 12.89 27.29
N ASP A 134 12.66 13.61 26.96
CA ASP A 134 13.19 14.73 27.76
C ASP A 134 12.54 16.07 27.36
N SER A 135 11.55 16.07 26.44
CA SER A 135 10.78 17.26 26.12
C SER A 135 9.79 17.58 27.24
N PRO A 136 9.38 18.85 27.38
CA PRO A 136 8.36 19.26 28.34
C PRO A 136 6.93 18.90 27.86
N TYR A 137 6.77 18.36 26.64
CA TYR A 137 5.47 18.15 26.01
C TYR A 137 4.69 17.02 26.68
N ARG A 138 3.52 17.36 27.24
CA ARG A 138 2.61 16.40 27.90
C ARG A 138 1.20 16.42 27.32
N ASN A 139 0.86 17.52 26.65
CA ASN A 139 -0.42 17.73 25.97
C ASN A 139 -0.20 18.46 24.65
N PHE A 140 -1.24 18.66 23.85
CA PHE A 140 -1.12 19.30 22.53
C PHE A 140 -0.90 20.81 22.62
N GLN A 141 -1.31 21.47 23.69
CA GLN A 141 -1.08 22.89 23.88
C GLN A 141 0.43 23.20 24.01
N ASP A 142 1.21 22.27 24.58
CA ASP A 142 2.66 22.36 24.64
C ASP A 142 3.34 22.36 23.26
N LEU A 143 2.61 21.88 22.23
CA LEU A 143 3.08 21.81 20.85
C LEU A 143 2.78 23.08 20.04
N THR A 144 2.21 24.12 20.64
CA THR A 144 1.94 25.40 19.96
C THR A 144 3.22 25.99 19.35
N GLY A 145 3.20 26.28 18.05
CA GLY A 145 4.34 26.79 17.29
C GLY A 145 5.43 25.74 17.00
N LYS A 146 5.29 24.50 17.46
CA LYS A 146 6.27 23.42 17.30
C LYS A 146 6.18 22.77 15.94
N ARG A 147 7.27 22.12 15.52
CA ARG A 147 7.35 21.39 14.24
C ARG A 147 6.94 19.94 14.44
N ILE A 148 5.89 19.52 13.74
CA ILE A 148 5.36 18.17 13.80
C ILE A 148 5.48 17.53 12.42
N ALA A 149 6.18 16.39 12.32
CA ALA A 149 6.27 15.63 11.08
C ALA A 149 5.05 14.73 10.90
N VAL A 150 4.58 14.63 9.65
CA VAL A 150 3.54 13.70 9.19
C VAL A 150 3.95 13.10 7.86
N PRO A 151 3.47 11.88 7.49
CA PRO A 151 3.87 11.24 6.23
C PRO A 151 3.44 12.03 5.00
N SER A 152 2.25 12.61 5.06
CA SER A 152 1.64 13.45 4.03
C SER A 152 0.42 14.13 4.63
N ARG A 153 0.02 15.28 4.08
CA ARG A 153 -1.26 15.91 4.42
C ARG A 153 -2.47 15.09 3.96
N PHE A 154 -2.28 14.15 3.06
CA PHE A 154 -3.30 13.16 2.67
C PHE A 154 -3.32 11.92 3.59
N ALA A 155 -2.41 11.82 4.56
CA ALA A 155 -2.37 10.68 5.47
C ALA A 155 -3.48 10.76 6.53
N VAL A 156 -4.02 9.60 6.91
CA VAL A 156 -4.94 9.51 8.05
C VAL A 156 -4.24 9.91 9.35
N ASP A 157 -2.92 9.69 9.43
CA ASP A 157 -2.06 10.20 10.52
C ASP A 157 -2.19 11.73 10.69
N PHE A 158 -2.23 12.49 9.60
CA PHE A 158 -2.46 13.94 9.65
C PHE A 158 -3.88 14.27 10.12
N LEU A 159 -4.88 13.54 9.67
CA LEU A 159 -6.26 13.71 10.14
C LEU A 159 -6.39 13.37 11.63
N PHE A 160 -5.66 12.34 12.09
CA PHE A 160 -5.58 12.01 13.49
C PHE A 160 -4.93 13.13 14.32
N LEU A 161 -3.79 13.66 13.87
CA LEU A 161 -3.15 14.82 14.51
C LEU A 161 -4.13 16.00 14.61
N ARG A 162 -4.82 16.34 13.52
CA ARG A 162 -5.82 17.42 13.52
C ARG A 162 -6.96 17.16 14.51
N LYS A 163 -7.43 15.91 14.61
CA LYS A 163 -8.45 15.51 15.58
C LYS A 163 -7.98 15.73 17.03
N MET A 164 -6.71 15.40 17.31
CA MET A 164 -6.13 15.62 18.64
C MET A 164 -5.94 17.11 18.96
N LEU A 165 -5.46 17.90 18.00
CA LEU A 165 -5.35 19.34 18.15
C LEU A 165 -6.73 19.98 18.41
N ALA A 166 -7.76 19.57 17.67
CA ALA A 166 -9.12 20.10 17.82
C ALA A 166 -9.72 19.79 19.20
N LYS A 167 -9.41 18.65 19.82
CA LYS A 167 -9.83 18.35 21.20
C LYS A 167 -9.32 19.36 22.22
N GLU A 168 -8.19 19.99 21.92
CA GLU A 168 -7.58 21.02 22.76
C GLU A 168 -7.87 22.47 22.27
N GLY A 169 -8.84 22.62 21.35
CA GLY A 169 -9.21 23.91 20.78
C GLY A 169 -8.17 24.49 19.80
N MET A 170 -7.25 23.66 19.31
CA MET A 170 -6.19 24.00 18.38
C MET A 170 -6.51 23.56 16.96
N THR A 171 -5.77 24.11 16.02
CA THR A 171 -5.82 23.74 14.59
C THR A 171 -4.42 23.41 14.07
N ASP A 172 -4.32 22.90 12.85
CA ASP A 172 -3.02 22.69 12.19
C ASP A 172 -2.28 24.01 11.85
N LYS A 173 -2.91 25.17 12.02
CA LYS A 173 -2.27 26.48 11.90
C LYS A 173 -1.50 26.90 13.17
N ASP A 174 -1.82 26.30 14.31
CA ASP A 174 -1.18 26.55 15.59
C ASP A 174 0.14 25.77 15.74
N VAL A 175 0.44 24.88 14.80
CA VAL A 175 1.68 24.09 14.73
C VAL A 175 2.33 24.22 13.36
N ARG A 176 3.58 23.76 13.21
CA ARG A 176 4.31 23.75 11.94
C ARG A 176 4.36 22.34 11.37
N ILE A 177 3.47 22.02 10.42
CA ILE A 177 3.44 20.71 9.80
C ILE A 177 4.57 20.55 8.77
N ALA A 178 5.40 19.53 8.96
CA ALA A 178 6.43 19.09 8.01
C ALA A 178 6.04 17.73 7.41
N GLU A 179 6.05 17.62 6.09
CA GLU A 179 5.87 16.31 5.43
C GLU A 179 7.24 15.63 5.34
N MET A 180 7.29 14.35 5.75
CA MET A 180 8.52 13.57 5.82
C MET A 180 8.22 12.08 5.64
N ALA A 181 9.14 11.35 4.98
CA ALA A 181 9.01 9.91 4.87
C ALA A 181 9.04 9.25 6.26
N PRO A 182 8.16 8.27 6.56
CA PRO A 182 8.08 7.62 7.87
C PRO A 182 9.42 7.09 8.41
N PRO A 183 10.31 6.48 7.59
CA PRO A 183 11.60 5.99 8.06
C PRO A 183 12.53 7.09 8.63
N ASP A 184 12.37 8.33 8.19
CA ASP A 184 13.26 9.45 8.57
C ASP A 184 12.82 10.13 9.87
N MET A 185 11.56 9.95 10.28
CA MET A 185 10.96 10.65 11.42
C MET A 185 11.63 10.34 12.76
N PRO A 186 11.98 9.08 13.11
CA PRO A 186 12.67 8.78 14.35
C PRO A 186 14.00 9.53 14.48
N ALA A 187 14.81 9.54 13.40
CA ALA A 187 16.08 10.26 13.38
C ALA A 187 15.90 11.76 13.48
N ALA A 188 14.89 12.33 12.81
CA ALA A 188 14.55 13.75 12.89
C ALA A 188 14.14 14.18 14.30
N LEU A 189 13.38 13.34 15.03
CA LEU A 189 13.03 13.59 16.42
C LEU A 189 14.26 13.51 17.34
N TYR A 190 15.08 12.46 17.16
CA TYR A 190 16.33 12.31 17.92
C TYR A 190 17.26 13.53 17.76
N ALA A 191 17.43 14.01 16.53
CA ALA A 191 18.21 15.19 16.20
C ALA A 191 17.53 16.51 16.59
N LYS A 192 16.30 16.49 17.13
CA LYS A 192 15.49 17.66 17.45
C LYS A 192 15.20 18.57 16.24
N ALA A 193 15.28 17.99 15.02
CA ALA A 193 14.87 18.68 13.80
C ALA A 193 13.33 18.83 13.72
N VAL A 194 12.61 17.97 14.43
CA VAL A 194 11.18 18.08 14.70
C VAL A 194 10.93 17.92 16.21
N ASP A 195 9.85 18.51 16.71
CA ASP A 195 9.45 18.45 18.12
C ASP A 195 8.58 17.22 18.42
N ALA A 196 7.83 16.79 17.40
CA ALA A 196 6.98 15.60 17.42
C ALA A 196 6.85 15.01 16.02
N TYR A 197 6.35 13.79 15.93
CA TYR A 197 5.87 13.21 14.67
C TYR A 197 4.63 12.37 14.90
N CYS A 198 3.78 12.26 13.86
CA CYS A 198 2.64 11.36 13.82
C CYS A 198 2.82 10.43 12.61
N THR A 199 2.91 9.12 12.85
CA THR A 199 3.09 8.14 11.77
C THR A 199 2.63 6.74 12.20
N GLY A 200 2.46 5.86 11.22
CA GLY A 200 2.21 4.45 11.43
C GLY A 200 3.41 3.71 12.03
N GLU A 201 3.14 2.63 12.75
CA GLU A 201 4.16 1.75 13.29
C GLU A 201 4.93 1.00 12.16
N PRO A 202 6.22 0.64 12.38
CA PRO A 202 6.90 0.46 13.67
C PRO A 202 7.77 1.65 14.11
N TYR A 203 7.63 2.81 13.52
CA TYR A 203 8.55 3.93 13.78
C TYR A 203 8.39 4.54 15.17
N GLY A 204 7.17 4.48 15.75
CA GLY A 204 6.98 4.83 17.17
C GLY A 204 7.69 3.82 18.09
N ALA A 205 7.48 2.54 17.84
CA ALA A 205 8.13 1.46 18.60
C ALA A 205 9.66 1.51 18.50
N ALA A 206 10.22 1.82 17.33
CA ALA A 206 11.66 1.96 17.12
C ALA A 206 12.26 3.03 18.04
N ALA A 207 11.66 4.22 18.07
CA ALA A 207 12.10 5.33 18.92
C ALA A 207 11.90 5.04 20.42
N GLN A 208 10.81 4.37 20.79
CA GLN A 208 10.52 3.92 22.15
C GLN A 208 11.58 2.93 22.64
N ARG A 209 11.87 1.89 21.86
CA ARG A 209 12.87 0.86 22.22
C ARG A 209 14.29 1.42 22.26
N ALA A 210 14.61 2.39 21.41
CA ALA A 210 15.87 3.13 21.47
C ALA A 210 15.96 4.05 22.70
N GLY A 211 14.88 4.22 23.46
CA GLY A 211 14.84 4.87 24.77
C GLY A 211 14.90 6.39 24.76
N TYR A 212 14.69 7.05 23.60
CA TYR A 212 14.73 8.53 23.51
C TYR A 212 13.36 9.18 23.26
N ALA A 213 12.32 8.39 22.94
CA ALA A 213 11.00 8.92 22.66
C ALA A 213 9.89 8.17 23.41
N VAL A 214 8.79 8.87 23.62
CA VAL A 214 7.58 8.34 24.26
C VAL A 214 6.35 8.70 23.43
N PRO A 215 5.30 7.84 23.42
CA PRO A 215 4.05 8.21 22.79
C PRO A 215 3.34 9.30 23.59
N LEU A 216 2.93 10.37 22.91
CA LEU A 216 2.03 11.37 23.47
C LEU A 216 0.58 10.86 23.38
N ARG A 217 0.21 10.25 22.25
CA ARG A 217 -1.09 9.61 22.02
C ARG A 217 -0.95 8.47 21.01
N MET A 218 -1.81 7.46 21.16
CA MET A 218 -1.96 6.37 20.19
C MET A 218 -3.38 6.38 19.63
N THR A 219 -3.52 6.01 18.36
CA THR A 219 -4.84 5.94 17.70
C THR A 219 -5.76 4.91 18.34
N ARG A 220 -5.22 3.80 18.86
CA ARG A 220 -6.00 2.77 19.55
C ARG A 220 -6.84 3.33 20.73
N ASP A 221 -6.33 4.37 21.40
CA ASP A 221 -6.96 4.97 22.58
C ASP A 221 -7.91 6.11 22.19
N GLU A 222 -7.62 6.83 21.12
CA GLU A 222 -8.28 8.10 20.78
C GLU A 222 -9.21 7.99 19.56
N TRP A 223 -8.95 7.02 18.70
CA TRP A 223 -9.72 6.73 17.49
C TRP A 223 -9.65 5.22 17.20
N PRO A 224 -10.24 4.38 18.07
CA PRO A 224 -10.13 2.93 17.94
C PRO A 224 -10.72 2.43 16.62
N ASN A 225 -10.11 1.40 16.05
CA ASN A 225 -10.54 0.73 14.83
C ASN A 225 -10.65 1.63 13.58
N TYR A 226 -9.99 2.80 13.58
CA TYR A 226 -10.03 3.67 12.42
C TYR A 226 -9.44 3.02 11.18
N LEU A 227 -10.03 3.31 10.04
CA LEU A 227 -9.57 2.92 8.72
C LEU A 227 -8.33 3.72 8.33
N CYS A 228 -7.26 3.05 7.86
CA CYS A 228 -6.03 3.73 7.44
C CYS A 228 -5.62 3.39 6.00
N CYS A 229 -4.77 2.37 5.81
CA CYS A 229 -4.30 2.00 4.48
C CYS A 229 -5.31 1.12 3.74
N VAL A 230 -5.43 1.39 2.45
CA VAL A 230 -6.39 0.73 1.56
C VAL A 230 -5.67 0.07 0.40
N LEU A 231 -6.10 -1.13 0.03
CA LEU A 231 -5.62 -1.81 -1.17
C LEU A 231 -6.26 -1.15 -2.39
N THR A 232 -5.42 -0.52 -3.19
CA THR A 232 -5.82 0.22 -4.38
C THR A 232 -5.27 -0.48 -5.60
N VAL A 233 -6.10 -0.65 -6.62
CA VAL A 233 -5.73 -1.24 -7.91
C VAL A 233 -6.04 -0.28 -9.06
N ARG A 234 -5.35 -0.45 -10.18
CA ARG A 234 -5.65 0.26 -11.42
C ARG A 234 -6.96 -0.28 -12.02
N GLN A 235 -7.80 0.59 -12.53
CA GLN A 235 -9.04 0.19 -13.21
C GLN A 235 -8.76 -0.80 -14.36
N GLU A 236 -7.67 -0.56 -15.10
CA GLU A 236 -7.24 -1.45 -16.19
C GLU A 236 -7.05 -2.91 -15.73
N LEU A 237 -6.49 -3.15 -14.54
CA LEU A 237 -6.34 -4.49 -14.00
C LEU A 237 -7.70 -5.13 -13.68
N ILE A 238 -8.64 -4.35 -13.13
CA ILE A 238 -10.02 -4.82 -12.87
C ILE A 238 -10.68 -5.25 -14.18
N ASP A 239 -10.56 -4.42 -15.23
CA ASP A 239 -11.21 -4.66 -16.52
C ASP A 239 -10.62 -5.86 -17.26
N GLN A 240 -9.28 -6.05 -17.19
CA GLN A 240 -8.58 -7.10 -17.93
C GLN A 240 -8.51 -8.42 -17.17
N ASN A 241 -8.38 -8.38 -15.85
CA ASN A 241 -8.19 -9.59 -15.04
C ASN A 241 -8.84 -9.48 -13.64
N PRO A 242 -10.18 -9.39 -13.56
CA PRO A 242 -10.87 -9.27 -12.27
C PRO A 242 -10.62 -10.49 -11.37
N GLY A 243 -10.38 -11.67 -11.93
CA GLY A 243 -10.05 -12.87 -11.16
C GLY A 243 -8.71 -12.77 -10.43
N LEU A 244 -7.74 -12.02 -10.95
CA LEU A 244 -6.47 -11.79 -10.29
C LEU A 244 -6.62 -10.77 -9.15
N VAL A 245 -7.46 -9.75 -9.33
CA VAL A 245 -7.82 -8.82 -8.25
C VAL A 245 -8.54 -9.55 -7.11
N GLN A 246 -9.48 -10.46 -7.45
CA GLN A 246 -10.18 -11.28 -6.46
C GLN A 246 -9.20 -12.18 -5.68
N ASP A 247 -8.23 -12.81 -6.36
CA ASP A 247 -7.19 -13.59 -5.70
C ASP A 247 -6.38 -12.74 -4.71
N LEU A 248 -5.97 -11.54 -5.12
CA LEU A 248 -5.22 -10.62 -4.25
C LEU A 248 -6.05 -10.26 -3.01
N VAL A 249 -7.32 -9.91 -3.18
CA VAL A 249 -8.23 -9.59 -2.06
C VAL A 249 -8.41 -10.80 -1.15
N ASN A 250 -8.61 -12.00 -1.70
CA ASN A 250 -8.75 -13.23 -0.90
C ASN A 250 -7.51 -13.51 -0.04
N TYR A 251 -6.30 -13.31 -0.58
CA TYR A 251 -5.06 -13.48 0.18
C TYR A 251 -4.84 -12.37 1.22
N VAL A 252 -5.20 -11.13 0.93
CA VAL A 252 -5.13 -10.02 1.89
C VAL A 252 -6.11 -10.25 3.05
N GLN A 253 -7.36 -10.65 2.76
CA GLN A 253 -8.37 -10.99 3.77
C GLN A 253 -7.91 -12.19 4.61
N GLY A 254 -7.38 -13.23 3.97
CA GLY A 254 -6.84 -14.39 4.65
C GLY A 254 -5.65 -14.05 5.54
N ALA A 255 -4.74 -13.20 5.07
CA ALA A 255 -3.60 -12.72 5.86
C ALA A 255 -4.05 -11.92 7.09
N GLY A 256 -5.10 -11.09 6.94
CA GLY A 256 -5.67 -10.34 8.06
C GLY A 256 -6.24 -11.27 9.14
N HIS A 257 -7.07 -12.24 8.76
CA HIS A 257 -7.62 -13.23 9.69
C HIS A 257 -6.52 -14.06 10.36
N TRP A 258 -5.51 -14.49 9.59
CA TRP A 258 -4.39 -15.27 10.11
C TRP A 258 -3.57 -14.49 11.15
N LEU A 259 -3.28 -13.21 10.89
CA LEU A 259 -2.51 -12.34 11.80
C LEU A 259 -3.20 -12.16 13.16
N ASP A 260 -4.52 -12.08 13.20
CA ASP A 260 -5.27 -11.84 14.44
C ASP A 260 -5.79 -13.14 15.09
N ALA A 261 -5.61 -14.31 14.45
CA ALA A 261 -6.09 -15.58 14.99
C ALA A 261 -5.26 -16.07 16.19
N GLU A 262 -3.93 -16.01 16.08
CA GLU A 262 -3.02 -16.56 17.08
C GLU A 262 -1.76 -15.71 17.26
N ARG A 263 -1.20 -15.72 18.48
CA ARG A 263 0.04 -14.97 18.77
C ARG A 263 1.24 -15.46 17.96
N ASP A 264 1.35 -16.77 17.75
CA ASP A 264 2.45 -17.37 17.00
C ASP A 264 2.45 -16.93 15.53
N HIS A 265 1.27 -16.66 14.96
CA HIS A 265 1.14 -16.07 13.63
C HIS A 265 1.77 -14.69 13.55
N ARG A 266 1.58 -13.85 14.55
CA ARG A 266 2.20 -12.52 14.64
C ARG A 266 3.72 -12.62 14.77
N THR A 267 4.22 -13.62 15.51
CA THR A 267 5.66 -13.89 15.61
C THR A 267 6.23 -14.30 14.26
N ARG A 268 5.56 -15.20 13.57
CA ARG A 268 5.96 -15.62 12.22
C ARG A 268 5.88 -14.47 11.21
N ALA A 269 4.86 -13.63 11.31
CA ALA A 269 4.72 -12.44 10.47
C ALA A 269 5.86 -11.44 10.68
N ALA A 270 6.32 -11.25 11.93
CA ALA A 270 7.47 -10.39 12.22
C ALA A 270 8.78 -10.93 11.59
N GLU A 271 8.95 -12.25 11.54
CA GLU A 271 10.08 -12.89 10.85
C GLU A 271 10.05 -12.61 9.35
N ILE A 272 8.90 -12.87 8.71
CA ILE A 272 8.71 -12.65 7.27
C ILE A 272 8.90 -11.17 6.92
N ALA A 273 8.27 -10.27 7.66
CA ALA A 273 8.38 -8.84 7.39
C ALA A 273 9.82 -8.31 7.56
N ALA A 274 10.63 -8.90 8.45
CA ALA A 274 12.01 -8.53 8.65
C ALA A 274 12.92 -8.88 7.45
N GLU A 275 12.51 -9.80 6.58
CA GLU A 275 13.29 -10.19 5.41
C GLU A 275 13.54 -9.01 4.46
N MET A 276 14.71 -9.04 3.78
CA MET A 276 15.16 -7.96 2.87
C MET A 276 14.16 -7.70 1.72
N LYS A 277 13.48 -8.74 1.24
CA LYS A 277 12.48 -8.63 0.16
C LYS A 277 11.19 -7.93 0.59
N TYR A 278 10.95 -7.80 1.92
CA TYR A 278 9.77 -7.14 2.49
C TYR A 278 10.15 -5.83 3.18
N PHE A 279 10.01 -5.72 4.50
CA PHE A 279 10.26 -4.45 5.19
C PHE A 279 11.74 -4.17 5.42
N ASN A 280 12.58 -5.22 5.53
CA ASN A 280 13.99 -5.10 5.87
C ASN A 280 14.20 -4.28 7.15
N GLN A 281 13.49 -4.64 8.19
CA GLN A 281 13.53 -3.99 9.50
C GLN A 281 13.90 -4.98 10.59
N ASP A 282 14.30 -4.47 11.75
CA ASP A 282 14.59 -5.29 12.92
C ASP A 282 13.33 -6.06 13.35
N ARG A 283 13.42 -7.40 13.32
CA ARG A 283 12.37 -8.30 13.76
C ARG A 283 11.87 -7.97 15.17
N ALA A 284 12.80 -7.64 16.10
CA ALA A 284 12.43 -7.35 17.48
C ALA A 284 11.59 -6.08 17.62
N ILE A 285 11.74 -5.12 16.70
CA ILE A 285 10.90 -3.91 16.67
C ILE A 285 9.51 -4.27 16.15
N ILE A 286 9.42 -5.05 15.07
CA ILE A 286 8.13 -5.48 14.52
C ILE A 286 7.38 -6.31 15.57
N GLN A 287 8.06 -7.27 16.20
CA GLN A 287 7.47 -8.09 17.27
C GLN A 287 6.98 -7.24 18.44
N TYR A 288 7.74 -6.22 18.82
CA TYR A 288 7.31 -5.30 19.89
C TYR A 288 5.98 -4.61 19.56
N VAL A 289 5.78 -4.17 18.32
CA VAL A 289 4.50 -3.59 17.86
C VAL A 289 3.36 -4.60 18.00
N MET A 290 3.61 -5.86 17.67
CA MET A 290 2.60 -6.92 17.73
C MET A 290 2.15 -7.29 19.13
N ASP A 291 3.00 -7.03 20.15
CA ASP A 291 2.77 -7.46 21.52
C ASP A 291 2.49 -6.31 22.49
N ASN A 292 2.82 -5.04 22.16
CA ASN A 292 2.89 -3.97 23.16
C ASN A 292 2.18 -2.67 22.76
N PRO A 293 0.87 -2.59 22.97
CA PRO A 293 -0.07 -3.67 23.24
C PRO A 293 -0.45 -4.44 21.97
N ALA A 294 -1.02 -5.64 22.12
CA ALA A 294 -1.35 -6.52 21.00
C ALA A 294 -2.38 -5.94 20.01
N ASP A 295 -3.21 -5.01 20.45
CA ASP A 295 -4.21 -4.30 19.65
C ASP A 295 -3.74 -2.92 19.14
N ARG A 296 -2.41 -2.65 19.18
CA ARG A 296 -1.80 -1.44 18.63
C ARG A 296 -2.09 -1.30 17.12
N VAL A 297 -2.07 -2.43 16.41
CA VAL A 297 -2.53 -2.60 15.02
C VAL A 297 -3.37 -3.85 14.95
N THR A 298 -4.50 -3.82 14.25
CA THR A 298 -5.39 -4.96 14.05
C THR A 298 -5.64 -5.23 12.58
N TYR A 299 -5.85 -6.50 12.23
CA TYR A 299 -5.89 -6.96 10.85
C TYR A 299 -7.11 -7.82 10.52
N GLY A 300 -7.81 -8.36 11.51
CA GLY A 300 -8.90 -9.32 11.30
C GLY A 300 -10.18 -8.69 10.74
N ASP A 301 -10.45 -7.41 11.04
CA ASP A 301 -11.63 -6.72 10.53
C ASP A 301 -11.26 -5.84 9.32
N LEU A 302 -11.35 -6.41 8.14
CA LEU A 302 -11.07 -5.72 6.87
C LEU A 302 -12.34 -5.37 6.09
N ARG A 303 -13.50 -5.25 6.76
CA ARG A 303 -14.75 -4.82 6.13
C ARG A 303 -14.65 -3.38 5.68
N MET A 304 -15.17 -3.10 4.50
CA MET A 304 -15.30 -1.73 3.98
C MET A 304 -16.67 -1.17 4.39
N VAL A 305 -16.67 -0.24 5.33
CA VAL A 305 -17.88 0.41 5.85
C VAL A 305 -17.97 1.80 5.27
N LYS A 306 -19.04 2.08 4.51
CA LYS A 306 -19.21 3.34 3.77
C LYS A 306 -19.11 4.57 4.66
N GLU A 307 -19.70 4.51 5.84
CA GLU A 307 -19.72 5.60 6.82
C GLU A 307 -18.29 5.98 7.27
N GLU A 308 -17.39 5.01 7.42
CA GLU A 308 -15.98 5.27 7.76
C GLU A 308 -15.25 6.04 6.64
N PHE A 309 -15.52 5.72 5.39
CA PHE A 309 -14.98 6.44 4.24
C PHE A 309 -15.58 7.83 4.11
N ASP A 310 -16.88 7.98 4.37
CA ASP A 310 -17.55 9.27 4.37
C ASP A 310 -16.99 10.19 5.47
N ASP A 311 -16.69 9.66 6.67
CA ASP A 311 -16.02 10.40 7.74
C ASP A 311 -14.62 10.86 7.33
N LEU A 312 -13.81 10.00 6.74
CA LEU A 312 -12.48 10.38 6.23
C LEU A 312 -12.58 11.43 5.12
N MET A 313 -13.58 11.34 4.25
CA MET A 313 -13.85 12.35 3.22
C MET A 313 -14.17 13.70 3.86
N GLN A 314 -15.07 13.73 4.85
CA GLN A 314 -15.44 14.97 5.55
C GLN A 314 -14.22 15.60 6.27
N LEU A 315 -13.42 14.80 6.98
CA LEU A 315 -12.19 15.26 7.62
C LEU A 315 -11.19 15.82 6.60
N SER A 316 -11.10 15.21 5.41
CA SER A 316 -10.22 15.64 4.33
C SER A 316 -10.69 16.95 3.69
N LEU A 317 -12.00 17.15 3.53
CA LEU A 317 -12.61 18.41 3.10
C LEU A 317 -12.34 19.53 4.11
N GLN A 318 -12.54 19.26 5.40
CA GLN A 318 -12.25 20.21 6.49
C GLN A 318 -10.76 20.55 6.58
N ALA A 319 -9.89 19.60 6.26
CA ALA A 319 -8.43 19.82 6.19
C ALA A 319 -8.02 20.57 4.92
N GLY A 320 -8.92 20.74 3.94
CA GLY A 320 -8.64 21.38 2.66
C GLY A 320 -7.73 20.54 1.74
N THR A 321 -7.45 19.29 2.09
CA THR A 321 -6.69 18.36 1.26
C THR A 321 -7.52 17.80 0.12
N LEU A 322 -8.81 17.60 0.35
CA LEU A 322 -9.80 17.32 -0.69
C LEU A 322 -10.60 18.60 -1.00
N LYS A 323 -10.73 18.93 -2.29
CA LYS A 323 -11.37 20.19 -2.73
C LYS A 323 -12.89 20.07 -2.96
N ARG A 324 -13.37 18.86 -3.19
CA ARG A 324 -14.78 18.54 -3.44
C ARG A 324 -15.07 17.11 -3.01
N PRO A 325 -16.31 16.81 -2.60
CA PRO A 325 -16.70 15.45 -2.30
C PRO A 325 -16.63 14.57 -3.54
N VAL A 326 -16.44 13.28 -3.34
CA VAL A 326 -16.43 12.25 -4.39
C VAL A 326 -17.36 11.11 -3.96
N ALA A 327 -18.25 10.68 -4.85
CA ALA A 327 -19.17 9.59 -4.55
C ALA A 327 -18.41 8.29 -4.28
N PHE A 328 -18.87 7.53 -3.30
CA PHE A 328 -18.24 6.29 -2.82
C PHE A 328 -17.93 5.33 -3.96
N GLU A 329 -18.87 5.10 -4.86
CA GLU A 329 -18.76 4.15 -5.98
C GLU A 329 -17.72 4.60 -7.03
N ARG A 330 -17.29 5.87 -6.99
CA ARG A 330 -16.28 6.37 -7.92
C ARG A 330 -14.88 5.93 -7.56
N TYR A 331 -14.58 5.72 -6.27
CA TYR A 331 -13.23 5.35 -5.79
C TYR A 331 -13.20 4.00 -5.08
N ILE A 332 -14.35 3.38 -4.82
CA ILE A 332 -14.48 2.05 -4.20
C ILE A 332 -15.07 1.07 -5.21
N ASP A 333 -14.58 -0.16 -5.16
CA ASP A 333 -15.24 -1.35 -5.69
C ASP A 333 -15.26 -2.41 -4.58
N ASP A 334 -16.34 -2.43 -3.82
CA ASP A 334 -16.53 -3.34 -2.68
C ASP A 334 -17.04 -4.73 -3.09
N THR A 335 -17.27 -4.96 -4.38
CA THR A 335 -17.71 -6.25 -4.90
C THR A 335 -16.69 -7.35 -4.61
N PHE A 336 -15.39 -7.02 -4.66
CA PHE A 336 -14.30 -7.95 -4.37
C PHE A 336 -14.28 -8.40 -2.90
N VAL A 337 -14.53 -7.48 -1.95
CA VAL A 337 -14.61 -7.84 -0.52
C VAL A 337 -15.89 -8.60 -0.22
N LYS A 338 -17.02 -8.23 -0.85
CA LYS A 338 -18.30 -8.94 -0.70
C LYS A 338 -18.26 -10.36 -1.25
N ALA A 339 -17.50 -10.58 -2.31
CA ALA A 339 -17.28 -11.89 -2.92
C ALA A 339 -16.04 -12.63 -2.38
N ALA A 340 -15.38 -12.07 -1.35
CA ALA A 340 -14.13 -12.66 -0.87
C ALA A 340 -14.34 -14.00 -0.18
N GLU A 341 -13.52 -14.95 -0.60
CA GLU A 341 -13.29 -16.22 0.08
C GLU A 341 -11.87 -16.17 0.66
N PRO A 342 -11.70 -15.76 1.94
CA PRO A 342 -10.39 -15.55 2.52
C PRO A 342 -9.49 -16.79 2.34
N ALA A 343 -8.33 -16.59 1.71
CA ALA A 343 -7.39 -17.66 1.45
C ALA A 343 -6.88 -18.26 2.78
N ARG A 344 -6.77 -19.59 2.83
CA ARG A 344 -6.08 -20.24 3.95
C ARG A 344 -4.59 -19.92 3.88
N ILE A 345 -4.08 -19.27 4.91
CA ILE A 345 -2.66 -18.94 5.05
C ILE A 345 -1.96 -20.09 5.78
N THR A 346 -0.91 -20.63 5.17
CA THR A 346 -0.05 -21.69 5.75
C THR A 346 1.40 -21.23 5.57
N LEU A 347 2.05 -20.80 6.68
CA LEU A 347 3.39 -20.20 6.70
C LEU A 347 4.27 -20.78 7.81
#